data_051f1d76fe31221c8dbde55578b126c4
#
_entry.id   051f1d76fe31221c8dbde55578b126c4
#
_cell.length_a   1.000
_cell.length_b   1.000
_cell.length_c   1.000
_cell.angle_alpha   90.00
_cell.angle_beta   90.00
_cell.angle_gamma   90.00
#
_symmetry.space_group_name_H-M   'P 1'
#
loop_
_entity.id
_entity.type
_entity.pdbx_description
1 polymer ?
#
loop_
_entity_poly.entity_id
_entity_poly.type
_entity_poly.pdbx_seq_one_letter_code
_entity_poly.pdbx_strand_id
1 'polypeptide(L)'
;HFLLSMSDHIIEGKLVEAAVRAFRGKPLLCVDASPRYLRDVEEATKVLVDGWGYIREIGKGLELWNGVDTGVFHLTDEVFRVLPMGYVPPTLSDWMRRLTGFRALKACDVSGCFWLDVDTWDDYSWARKVLRDGEG
;
A
#
# COMPACT_ATOMS: atom_id res chain seq x y z
N HIS A 1 0.83 -7.05 -16.71
CA HIS A 1 0.89 -6.62 -15.31
C HIS A 1 1.98 -5.56 -15.12
N PHE A 2 1.87 -4.78 -14.06
CA PHE A 2 2.78 -3.66 -13.80
C PHE A 2 2.87 -3.35 -12.31
N LEU A 3 3.97 -2.72 -11.91
CA LEU A 3 4.14 -2.17 -10.56
C LEU A 3 3.70 -0.72 -10.54
N LEU A 4 3.00 -0.32 -9.50
CA LEU A 4 2.61 1.06 -9.24
C LEU A 4 3.15 1.45 -7.86
N SER A 5 3.82 2.59 -7.77
CA SER A 5 4.25 3.13 -6.49
C SER A 5 3.94 4.62 -6.41
N MET A 6 3.70 5.11 -5.19
CA MET A 6 3.46 6.52 -4.96
C MET A 6 4.77 7.30 -5.09
N SER A 7 4.72 8.45 -5.76
CA SER A 7 5.92 9.26 -6.06
C SER A 7 6.50 9.96 -4.82
N ASP A 8 5.71 10.11 -3.77
CA ASP A 8 6.08 10.75 -2.51
C ASP A 8 6.53 9.75 -1.43
N HIS A 9 6.71 8.49 -1.79
CA HIS A 9 7.16 7.44 -0.87
C HIS A 9 8.62 7.08 -1.08
N ILE A 10 9.34 6.86 0.01
CA ILE A 10 10.66 6.23 0.01
C ILE A 10 10.46 4.76 0.36
N ILE A 11 11.01 3.88 -0.45
CA ILE A 11 10.74 2.44 -0.36
C ILE A 11 12.06 1.68 -0.52
N GLU A 12 12.35 0.75 0.38
CA GLU A 12 13.53 -0.11 0.20
C GLU A 12 13.28 -1.19 -0.86
N GLY A 13 14.34 -1.62 -1.51
CA GLY A 13 14.26 -2.59 -2.62
C GLY A 13 13.63 -3.92 -2.24
N LYS A 14 13.82 -4.38 -1.01
CA LYS A 14 13.22 -5.64 -0.51
C LYS A 14 11.70 -5.64 -0.56
N LEU A 15 11.07 -4.48 -0.36
CA LEU A 15 9.62 -4.34 -0.43
C LEU A 15 9.13 -4.58 -1.86
N VAL A 16 9.80 -4.00 -2.84
CA VAL A 16 9.48 -4.19 -4.26
C VAL A 16 9.73 -5.65 -4.68
N GLU A 17 10.82 -6.23 -4.24
CA GLU A 17 11.13 -7.65 -4.51
C GLU A 17 10.03 -8.57 -3.96
N ALA A 18 9.52 -8.28 -2.77
CA ALA A 18 8.43 -9.04 -2.17
C ALA A 18 7.16 -8.96 -3.02
N ALA A 19 6.84 -7.78 -3.55
CA ALA A 19 5.69 -7.59 -4.44
C ALA A 19 5.81 -8.44 -5.70
N VAL A 20 7.01 -8.49 -6.30
CA VAL A 20 7.27 -9.29 -7.49
C VAL A 20 7.16 -10.79 -7.20
N ARG A 21 7.74 -11.24 -6.10
CA ARG A 21 7.74 -12.67 -5.73
C ARG A 21 6.37 -13.19 -5.34
N ALA A 22 5.57 -12.36 -4.68
CA ALA A 22 4.24 -12.76 -4.19
C ALA A 22 3.18 -12.78 -5.29
N PHE A 23 3.45 -12.16 -6.43
CA PHE A 23 2.48 -12.03 -7.50
C PHE A 23 2.11 -13.38 -8.12
N ARG A 24 0.81 -13.66 -8.20
CA ARG A 24 0.26 -14.89 -8.77
C ARG A 24 -0.88 -14.61 -9.76
N GLY A 25 -0.78 -13.51 -10.50
CA GLY A 25 -1.74 -13.14 -11.53
C GLY A 25 -2.92 -12.31 -11.06
N LYS A 26 -3.02 -12.00 -9.77
CA LYS A 26 -4.09 -11.13 -9.23
C LYS A 26 -3.53 -9.83 -8.71
N PRO A 27 -4.27 -8.73 -8.78
CA PRO A 27 -3.86 -7.46 -8.18
C PRO A 27 -3.45 -7.62 -6.71
N LEU A 28 -2.36 -6.96 -6.35
CA LEU A 28 -1.69 -7.12 -5.07
C LEU A 28 -1.33 -5.76 -4.50
N LEU A 29 -1.58 -5.56 -3.22
CA LEU A 29 -1.12 -4.39 -2.46
C LEU A 29 -0.14 -4.85 -1.38
N CYS A 30 1.01 -4.20 -1.30
CA CYS A 30 1.96 -4.41 -0.21
C CYS A 30 1.46 -3.73 1.05
N VAL A 31 1.33 -4.51 2.13
CA VAL A 31 0.73 -4.11 3.39
C VAL A 31 1.73 -4.28 4.52
N ASP A 32 1.84 -3.26 5.36
CA ASP A 32 2.63 -3.30 6.57
C ASP A 32 1.70 -3.48 7.79
N ALA A 33 1.77 -4.62 8.43
CA ALA A 33 0.95 -4.92 9.61
C ALA A 33 1.51 -4.30 10.90
N SER A 34 2.76 -3.84 10.88
CA SER A 34 3.46 -3.28 12.03
C SER A 34 4.36 -2.11 11.61
N PRO A 35 3.77 -0.99 11.18
CA PRO A 35 4.56 0.14 10.66
C PRO A 35 5.49 0.71 11.74
N ARG A 36 6.79 0.73 11.44
CA ARG A 36 7.83 1.13 12.40
C ARG A 36 8.29 2.57 12.22
N TYR A 37 8.16 3.09 11.01
CA TYR A 37 8.77 4.36 10.62
C TYR A 37 7.76 5.49 10.44
N LEU A 38 6.47 5.18 10.39
CA LEU A 38 5.42 6.19 10.28
C LEU A 38 5.35 7.04 11.55
N ARG A 39 5.32 8.34 11.36
CA ARG A 39 5.14 9.31 12.46
C ARG A 39 3.68 9.48 12.83
N ASP A 40 2.79 9.34 11.86
CA ASP A 40 1.36 9.56 12.06
C ASP A 40 0.57 8.44 11.37
N VAL A 41 0.30 7.39 12.14
CA VAL A 41 -0.48 6.23 11.65
C VAL A 41 -1.93 6.63 11.36
N GLU A 42 -2.47 7.62 12.05
CA GLU A 42 -3.86 8.04 11.83
C GLU A 42 -4.09 8.64 10.46
N GLU A 43 -3.09 9.33 9.90
CA GLU A 43 -3.16 9.89 8.56
C GLU A 43 -2.90 8.86 7.46
N ALA A 44 -2.41 7.69 7.81
CA ALA A 44 -2.14 6.63 6.85
C ALA A 44 -3.42 5.97 6.34
N THR A 45 -3.38 5.50 5.11
CA THR A 45 -4.43 4.65 4.56
C THR A 45 -4.32 3.26 5.16
N LYS A 46 -5.39 2.81 5.80
CA LYS A 46 -5.45 1.53 6.51
C LYS A 46 -6.17 0.49 5.68
N VAL A 47 -5.89 -0.77 5.96
CA VAL A 47 -6.53 -1.91 5.30
C VAL A 47 -6.98 -2.94 6.32
N LEU A 48 -8.03 -3.66 5.98
CA LEU A 48 -8.46 -4.85 6.70
C LEU A 48 -8.26 -6.07 5.79
N VAL A 49 -7.35 -6.94 6.17
CA VAL A 49 -7.01 -8.16 5.44
C VAL A 49 -7.69 -9.34 6.12
N ASP A 50 -8.37 -10.19 5.34
CA ASP A 50 -9.05 -11.39 5.86
C ASP A 50 -8.08 -12.58 6.01
N GLY A 51 -8.59 -13.69 6.54
CA GLY A 51 -7.79 -14.90 6.77
C GLY A 51 -7.31 -15.61 5.50
N TRP A 52 -7.83 -15.23 4.34
CA TRP A 52 -7.39 -15.77 3.05
C TRP A 52 -6.42 -14.86 2.30
N GLY A 53 -6.05 -13.72 2.90
CA GLY A 53 -5.13 -12.78 2.32
C GLY A 53 -5.74 -11.77 1.36
N TYR A 54 -7.06 -11.63 1.35
CA TYR A 54 -7.74 -10.61 0.55
C TYR A 54 -7.98 -9.36 1.38
N ILE A 55 -7.82 -8.21 0.74
CA ILE A 55 -8.16 -6.93 1.35
C ILE A 55 -9.67 -6.72 1.27
N ARG A 56 -10.31 -6.60 2.41
CA ARG A 56 -11.76 -6.43 2.54
C ARG A 56 -12.17 -4.98 2.57
N GLU A 57 -11.38 -4.14 3.19
CA GLU A 57 -11.63 -2.71 3.32
C GLU A 57 -10.34 -1.94 3.22
N ILE A 58 -10.42 -0.72 2.68
CA ILE A 58 -9.30 0.20 2.55
C ILE A 58 -9.79 1.63 2.75
N GLY A 59 -9.09 2.41 3.56
CA GLY A 59 -9.42 3.81 3.81
C GLY A 59 -8.71 4.37 5.02
N LYS A 60 -8.63 5.69 5.11
CA LYS A 60 -7.99 6.38 6.24
C LYS A 60 -8.78 6.26 7.53
N GLY A 61 -10.09 6.26 7.44
CA GLY A 61 -10.99 6.29 8.58
C GLY A 61 -11.48 4.92 9.08
N LEU A 62 -10.81 3.83 8.71
CA LEU A 62 -11.22 2.51 9.18
C LEU A 62 -11.08 2.40 10.70
N GLU A 63 -12.15 2.00 11.37
CA GLU A 63 -12.11 1.71 12.81
C GLU A 63 -11.47 0.36 13.09
N LEU A 64 -11.78 -0.63 12.25
CA LEU A 64 -11.19 -1.97 12.32
C LEU A 64 -10.23 -2.17 11.18
N TRP A 65 -8.95 -2.36 11.51
CA TRP A 65 -7.89 -2.54 10.52
C TRP A 65 -6.74 -3.37 11.10
N ASN A 66 -5.98 -4.02 10.24
CA ASN A 66 -4.84 -4.84 10.65
C ASN A 66 -3.59 -4.61 9.81
N GLY A 67 -3.58 -3.59 8.97
CA GLY A 67 -2.40 -3.23 8.19
C GLY A 67 -2.51 -1.84 7.59
N VAL A 68 -1.40 -1.36 7.04
CA VAL A 68 -1.29 -0.04 6.43
C VAL A 68 -0.86 -0.20 4.97
N ASP A 69 -1.49 0.58 4.09
CA ASP A 69 -1.14 0.67 2.67
C ASP A 69 0.23 1.34 2.52
N THR A 70 1.18 0.62 1.94
CA THR A 70 2.54 1.15 1.71
C THR A 70 2.65 1.99 0.44
N GLY A 71 1.60 2.03 -0.38
CA GLY A 71 1.61 2.72 -1.67
C GLY A 71 2.30 1.94 -2.78
N VAL A 72 2.60 0.66 -2.59
CA VAL A 72 3.21 -0.21 -3.60
C VAL A 72 2.23 -1.31 -4.00
N PHE A 73 1.95 -1.39 -5.29
CA PHE A 73 0.98 -2.31 -5.87
C PHE A 73 1.62 -3.11 -7.00
N HIS A 74 1.19 -4.35 -7.16
CA HIS A 74 1.46 -5.13 -8.37
C HIS A 74 0.10 -5.41 -9.02
N LEU A 75 -0.18 -4.75 -10.12
CA LEU A 75 -1.51 -4.70 -10.72
C LEU A 75 -1.56 -5.41 -12.06
N THR A 76 -2.77 -5.75 -12.47
CA THR A 76 -3.08 -6.30 -13.78
C THR A 76 -4.11 -5.42 -14.48
N ASP A 77 -4.40 -5.69 -15.74
CA ASP A 77 -5.46 -5.00 -16.49
C ASP A 77 -6.86 -5.22 -15.87
N GLU A 78 -7.01 -6.21 -14.99
CA GLU A 78 -8.25 -6.44 -14.25
C GLU A 78 -8.71 -5.20 -13.48
N VAL A 79 -7.77 -4.35 -13.03
CA VAL A 79 -8.10 -3.13 -12.28
C VAL A 79 -8.93 -2.14 -13.12
N PHE A 80 -8.83 -2.20 -14.44
CA PHE A 80 -9.62 -1.35 -15.33
C PHE A 80 -11.01 -1.93 -15.61
N ARG A 81 -11.14 -3.25 -15.52
CA ARG A 81 -12.40 -3.95 -15.82
C ARG A 81 -13.47 -3.77 -14.75
N VAL A 82 -13.08 -3.44 -13.53
CA VAL A 82 -14.02 -3.21 -12.42
C VAL A 82 -14.66 -1.83 -12.47
N LEU A 83 -14.24 -0.99 -13.40
CA LEU A 83 -14.78 0.36 -13.54
C LEU A 83 -15.92 0.37 -14.55
N PRO A 84 -17.05 1.06 -14.25
CA PRO A 84 -18.06 1.32 -15.25
C PRO A 84 -17.48 2.14 -16.41
N MET A 85 -17.99 1.93 -17.61
CA MET A 85 -17.55 2.69 -18.78
C MET A 85 -17.72 4.20 -18.55
N GLY A 86 -16.66 4.96 -18.79
CA GLY A 86 -16.65 6.40 -18.64
C GLY A 86 -16.53 6.92 -17.20
N TYR A 87 -16.44 6.02 -16.22
CA TYR A 87 -16.24 6.43 -14.84
C TYR A 87 -14.78 6.36 -14.45
N VAL A 88 -14.26 7.44 -13.87
CA VAL A 88 -12.92 7.52 -13.31
C VAL A 88 -13.03 7.81 -11.81
N PRO A 89 -12.55 6.93 -10.95
CA PRO A 89 -12.55 7.18 -9.51
C PRO A 89 -11.76 8.44 -9.16
N PRO A 90 -12.23 9.26 -8.22
CA PRO A 90 -11.52 10.50 -7.88
C PRO A 90 -10.16 10.29 -7.23
N THR A 91 -9.95 9.15 -6.57
CA THR A 91 -8.67 8.82 -5.92
C THR A 91 -8.28 7.37 -6.20
N LEU A 92 -7.00 7.08 -5.98
CA LEU A 92 -6.50 5.70 -6.05
C LEU A 92 -7.16 4.81 -4.99
N SER A 93 -7.39 5.34 -3.79
CA SER A 93 -8.07 4.61 -2.73
C SER A 93 -9.50 4.24 -3.11
N ASP A 94 -10.22 5.14 -3.79
CA ASP A 94 -11.57 4.84 -4.29
C ASP A 94 -11.56 3.73 -5.33
N TRP A 95 -10.54 3.72 -6.20
CA TRP A 95 -10.36 2.66 -7.18
C TRP A 95 -10.09 1.32 -6.49
N MET A 96 -9.16 1.30 -5.56
CA MET A 96 -8.83 0.08 -4.81
C MET A 96 -10.03 -0.42 -4.01
N ARG A 97 -10.86 0.48 -3.49
CA ARG A 97 -12.09 0.12 -2.78
C ARG A 97 -13.07 -0.65 -3.67
N ARG A 98 -13.12 -0.33 -4.96
CA ARG A 98 -13.93 -1.11 -5.91
C ARG A 98 -13.37 -2.53 -6.08
N LEU A 99 -12.05 -2.67 -6.16
CA LEU A 99 -11.42 -3.99 -6.23
C LEU A 99 -11.74 -4.83 -4.99
N THR A 100 -11.77 -4.23 -3.81
CA THR A 100 -12.13 -4.96 -2.58
C THR A 100 -13.55 -5.49 -2.63
N GLY A 101 -14.48 -4.74 -3.23
CA GLY A 101 -15.87 -5.17 -3.41
C GLY A 101 -16.01 -6.39 -4.31
N PHE A 102 -15.07 -6.63 -5.22
CA PHE A 102 -15.04 -7.81 -6.09
C PHE A 102 -14.13 -8.92 -5.56
N ARG A 103 -13.57 -8.76 -4.37
CA ARG A 103 -12.57 -9.67 -3.80
C ARG A 103 -11.41 -9.91 -4.75
N ALA A 104 -10.94 -8.84 -5.37
CA ALA A 104 -9.93 -8.89 -6.43
C ALA A 104 -8.57 -8.32 -6.02
N LEU A 105 -8.42 -7.85 -4.79
CA LEU A 105 -7.16 -7.26 -4.29
C LEU A 105 -6.61 -8.11 -3.16
N LYS A 106 -5.44 -8.70 -3.38
CA LYS A 106 -4.72 -9.49 -2.38
C LYS A 106 -3.71 -8.62 -1.63
N ALA A 107 -3.40 -9.03 -0.40
CA ALA A 107 -2.35 -8.41 0.39
C ALA A 107 -1.04 -9.18 0.25
N CYS A 108 0.06 -8.44 0.17
CA CYS A 108 1.41 -8.96 0.35
C CYS A 108 1.97 -8.36 1.64
N ASP A 109 2.24 -9.20 2.64
CA ASP A 109 2.80 -8.71 3.90
C ASP A 109 4.27 -8.34 3.72
N VAL A 110 4.57 -7.07 3.91
CA VAL A 110 5.92 -6.51 3.84
C VAL A 110 6.34 -5.91 5.19
N SER A 111 5.72 -6.36 6.27
CA SER A 111 6.06 -5.91 7.62
C SER A 111 7.55 -6.10 7.89
N GLY A 112 8.17 -5.07 8.47
CA GLY A 112 9.62 -5.04 8.70
C GLY A 112 10.43 -4.37 7.59
N CYS A 113 9.88 -4.19 6.39
CA CYS A 113 10.53 -3.42 5.34
C CYS A 113 10.48 -1.92 5.65
N PHE A 114 11.50 -1.20 5.21
CA PHE A 114 11.52 0.25 5.32
C PHE A 114 10.67 0.87 4.21
N TRP A 115 9.76 1.74 4.61
CA TRP A 115 9.02 2.61 3.72
C TRP A 115 8.52 3.82 4.51
N LEU A 116 8.32 4.94 3.83
CA LEU A 116 7.89 6.18 4.46
C LEU A 116 7.31 7.11 3.42
N ASP A 117 6.18 7.75 3.71
CA ASP A 117 5.67 8.84 2.91
C ASP A 117 6.29 10.17 3.34
N VAL A 118 6.55 11.04 2.39
CA VAL A 118 7.19 12.34 2.61
C VAL A 118 6.33 13.44 1.99
N ASP A 119 5.54 14.11 2.81
CA ASP A 119 4.63 15.18 2.39
C ASP A 119 5.08 16.55 2.87
N THR A 120 5.86 16.62 3.96
CA THR A 120 6.28 17.86 4.61
C THR A 120 7.79 17.91 4.79
N TRP A 121 8.31 19.10 5.10
CA TRP A 121 9.73 19.26 5.46
C TRP A 121 10.11 18.49 6.71
N ASP A 122 9.18 18.33 7.66
CA ASP A 122 9.40 17.51 8.86
C ASP A 122 9.52 16.03 8.50
N ASP A 123 8.69 15.53 7.59
CA ASP A 123 8.80 14.16 7.08
C ASP A 123 10.14 13.94 6.39
N TYR A 124 10.59 14.90 5.60
CA TYR A 124 11.87 14.84 4.93
C TYR A 124 13.04 14.77 5.93
N SER A 125 12.99 15.61 6.96
CA SER A 125 14.01 15.62 8.01
C SER A 125 14.03 14.29 8.78
N TRP A 126 12.86 13.74 9.07
CA TRP A 126 12.70 12.43 9.70
C TRP A 126 13.27 11.31 8.82
N ALA A 127 12.92 11.32 7.53
CA ALA A 127 13.42 10.33 6.57
C ALA A 127 14.96 10.34 6.50
N ARG A 128 15.56 11.53 6.45
CA ARG A 128 17.02 11.67 6.46
C ARG A 128 17.65 11.08 7.72
N LYS A 129 17.03 11.32 8.87
CA LYS A 129 17.51 10.78 10.14
C LYS A 129 17.43 9.25 10.17
N VAL A 130 16.29 8.69 9.79
CA VAL A 130 16.08 7.24 9.79
C VAL A 130 17.06 6.55 8.84
N LEU A 131 17.24 7.08 7.63
CA LEU A 131 18.16 6.52 6.64
C LEU A 131 19.62 6.58 7.11
N ARG A 132 20.00 7.66 7.76
CA ARG A 132 21.37 7.82 8.30
C ARG A 132 21.62 6.83 9.43
N ASP A 133 20.70 6.71 10.37
CA ASP A 133 20.80 5.82 11.51
C ASP A 133 20.77 4.34 11.07
N GLY A 134 20.01 4.05 10.00
CA GLY A 134 19.94 2.70 9.42
C GLY A 134 21.19 2.25 8.68
N GLU A 135 22.04 3.20 8.25
CA GLU A 135 23.31 2.90 7.59
C GLU A 135 24.43 2.58 8.60
N GLY A 136 24.19 2.89 9.85
CA GLY A 136 25.09 2.57 10.95
C GLY A 136 24.82 1.16 11.50
#